data_0e7c4a069ef5e9e67b6aba64915d2717
#
_entry.id   0e7c4a069ef5e9e67b6aba64915d2717
#
_cell.length_a   1.000
_cell.length_b   1.000
_cell.length_c   1.000
_cell.angle_alpha   90.00
_cell.angle_beta   90.00
_cell.angle_gamma   90.00
#
_symmetry.space_group_name_H-M   'P 1'
#
loop_
_entity.id
_entity.type
_entity.pdbx_description
1 polymer ?
#
loop_
_entity_poly.entity_id
_entity_poly.type
_entity_poly.pdbx_seq_one_letter_code
_entity_poly.pdbx_strand_id
1 'polypeptide(L)'
;MSIRVCLVALCAAAVAIGCESRQSLPTSSSSVSQGSTSTTAPAQLTAKADQGKTVMLMDACDPDTFNAPPPMGVGPGTCVRQGGVRFANFIDELTSHHSVGAWHMAPGEVTLKLGDVLSAFNQGGETHTFTEVDEFGGGFVQQINDIGGFGPPVSECNPQTVKLLHPGDSSHEKTDEVGVEKYQCCIHPWMRAEVRIVQH
;
A
#
# COMPACT_ATOMS: atom_id res chain seq x y z
N MET A 1 -39.49 -39.32 -12.92
CA MET A 1 -39.01 -39.69 -14.26
C MET A 1 -37.57 -39.23 -14.38
N SER A 2 -36.79 -40.09 -14.06
CA SER A 2 -35.64 -40.81 -14.70
C SER A 2 -34.37 -39.98 -14.84
N ILE A 3 -33.50 -40.37 -13.95
CA ILE A 3 -32.05 -40.25 -13.86
C ILE A 3 -31.39 -40.65 -15.20
N ARG A 4 -30.38 -39.91 -15.64
CA ARG A 4 -29.25 -40.49 -16.38
C ARG A 4 -27.92 -39.87 -15.89
N VAL A 5 -27.25 -40.68 -15.13
CA VAL A 5 -25.83 -40.59 -14.80
C VAL A 5 -25.03 -40.95 -16.05
N CYS A 6 -24.02 -40.15 -16.38
CA CYS A 6 -22.95 -40.56 -17.28
C CYS A 6 -21.61 -40.33 -16.58
N LEU A 7 -21.02 -41.43 -16.18
CA LEU A 7 -19.62 -41.59 -15.76
C LEU A 7 -18.77 -41.89 -17.00
N VAL A 8 -17.70 -41.18 -17.25
CA VAL A 8 -16.54 -41.63 -18.09
C VAL A 8 -15.32 -40.86 -17.54
N ALA A 9 -14.50 -41.48 -16.80
CA ALA A 9 -13.32 -42.32 -17.06
C ALA A 9 -12.01 -41.50 -17.21
N LEU A 10 -11.11 -41.85 -16.30
CA LEU A 10 -9.69 -41.55 -16.19
C LEU A 10 -8.93 -41.62 -17.53
N CYS A 11 -7.96 -40.70 -17.67
CA CYS A 11 -6.68 -41.04 -18.31
C CYS A 11 -5.53 -40.37 -17.54
N ALA A 12 -4.77 -41.21 -16.86
CA ALA A 12 -3.44 -40.89 -16.33
C ALA A 12 -2.41 -41.05 -17.45
N ALA A 13 -1.51 -40.12 -17.58
CA ALA A 13 -0.26 -40.29 -18.30
C ALA A 13 0.87 -39.57 -17.54
N ALA A 14 1.71 -40.39 -16.94
CA ALA A 14 3.01 -40.03 -16.40
C ALA A 14 4.09 -40.38 -17.46
N VAL A 15 5.07 -39.49 -17.65
CA VAL A 15 6.44 -39.78 -18.18
C VAL A 15 7.28 -38.57 -17.78
N ALA A 16 8.21 -38.64 -16.92
CA ALA A 16 9.58 -39.14 -16.83
C ALA A 16 10.64 -38.06 -17.19
N ILE A 17 11.37 -37.66 -16.15
CA ILE A 17 12.85 -37.70 -15.98
C ILE A 17 13.69 -37.16 -17.14
N GLY A 18 14.43 -36.11 -16.85
CA GLY A 18 15.57 -35.64 -17.62
C GLY A 18 16.56 -34.93 -16.70
N CYS A 19 17.64 -35.62 -16.40
CA CYS A 19 18.82 -35.25 -15.62
C CYS A 19 19.71 -34.19 -16.31
N GLU A 20 20.36 -33.43 -15.43
CA GLU A 20 21.83 -33.11 -15.46
C GLU A 20 22.38 -32.23 -16.58
N SER A 21 22.94 -31.09 -16.17
CA SER A 21 24.34 -30.77 -16.53
C SER A 21 24.88 -29.66 -15.61
N ARG A 22 25.81 -30.06 -14.79
CA ARG A 22 26.82 -29.19 -14.14
C ARG A 22 27.71 -28.60 -15.23
N GLN A 23 27.93 -27.31 -15.19
CA GLN A 23 29.13 -26.75 -15.79
C GLN A 23 29.83 -25.81 -14.82
N SER A 24 31.10 -26.17 -14.64
CA SER A 24 32.13 -25.63 -13.78
C SER A 24 32.59 -24.23 -14.22
N LEU A 25 32.99 -23.45 -13.21
CA LEU A 25 33.73 -22.19 -13.31
C LEU A 25 35.07 -22.35 -14.07
N PRO A 26 35.59 -21.27 -14.63
CA PRO A 26 37.01 -21.04 -14.57
C PRO A 26 37.35 -19.83 -13.68
N THR A 27 38.19 -20.12 -12.72
CA THR A 27 39.04 -19.21 -11.98
C THR A 27 40.03 -18.54 -12.93
N SER A 28 40.11 -17.21 -12.92
CA SER A 28 41.26 -16.51 -13.47
C SER A 28 41.68 -15.41 -12.49
N SER A 29 42.74 -15.71 -11.79
CA SER A 29 43.56 -14.77 -11.06
C SER A 29 44.33 -13.89 -12.03
N SER A 30 44.29 -12.60 -11.85
CA SER A 30 45.36 -11.70 -12.39
C SER A 30 45.56 -10.57 -11.39
N SER A 31 46.67 -10.71 -10.70
CA SER A 31 47.34 -9.64 -9.99
C SER A 31 47.84 -8.59 -11.00
N VAL A 32 47.83 -7.33 -10.66
CA VAL A 32 48.90 -6.36 -10.88
C VAL A 32 48.45 -4.95 -10.52
N SER A 33 49.15 -4.38 -9.64
CA SER A 33 49.92 -3.13 -9.60
C SER A 33 49.32 -1.95 -8.89
N GLN A 34 49.99 -1.61 -7.81
CA GLN A 34 49.90 -0.38 -7.04
C GLN A 34 50.20 0.84 -7.91
N GLY A 35 49.30 1.75 -7.99
CA GLY A 35 49.54 3.11 -8.43
C GLY A 35 48.97 4.06 -7.37
N SER A 36 49.84 4.56 -6.52
CA SER A 36 49.49 5.63 -5.60
C SER A 36 49.27 6.93 -6.35
N THR A 37 48.05 7.35 -6.47
CA THR A 37 47.74 8.74 -6.78
C THR A 37 46.89 9.29 -5.64
N SER A 38 47.50 10.22 -4.90
CA SER A 38 46.81 11.05 -3.94
C SER A 38 45.72 11.87 -4.64
N THR A 39 44.51 11.42 -4.53
CA THR A 39 43.34 12.21 -4.93
C THR A 39 42.73 12.78 -3.65
N THR A 40 42.86 14.09 -3.52
CA THR A 40 42.14 14.91 -2.52
C THR A 40 40.69 14.52 -2.52
N ALA A 41 40.21 13.93 -1.43
CA ALA A 41 38.83 13.61 -1.21
C ALA A 41 37.98 14.90 -1.33
N PRO A 42 36.94 14.93 -2.15
CA PRO A 42 35.99 16.01 -2.08
C PRO A 42 35.33 15.97 -0.70
N ALA A 43 35.25 17.14 -0.05
CA ALA A 43 34.53 17.34 1.19
C ALA A 43 33.14 16.70 1.05
N GLN A 44 32.90 15.63 1.78
CA GLN A 44 31.55 15.11 1.96
C GLN A 44 30.76 16.20 2.67
N LEU A 45 29.98 16.94 1.89
CA LEU A 45 28.78 17.59 2.40
C LEU A 45 27.96 16.45 3.01
N THR A 46 28.06 16.26 4.31
CA THR A 46 27.06 15.51 5.06
C THR A 46 25.77 16.32 4.99
N ALA A 47 25.02 16.12 3.91
CA ALA A 47 23.60 16.41 3.93
C ALA A 47 23.08 15.59 5.11
N LYS A 48 22.70 16.29 6.19
CA LYS A 48 21.99 15.69 7.32
C LYS A 48 20.81 15.00 6.68
N ALA A 49 20.83 13.66 6.62
CA ALA A 49 19.74 12.89 6.07
C ALA A 49 18.48 13.37 6.80
N ASP A 50 17.56 13.92 6.05
CA ASP A 50 16.26 14.33 6.55
C ASP A 50 15.66 13.08 7.20
N GLN A 51 15.53 13.08 8.52
CA GLN A 51 15.11 11.92 9.32
C GLN A 51 13.61 11.72 9.20
N GLY A 52 13.08 11.88 7.97
CA GLY A 52 11.68 11.65 7.64
C GLY A 52 11.27 10.19 7.83
N LYS A 53 10.03 9.97 8.17
CA LYS A 53 9.43 8.65 8.19
C LYS A 53 8.33 8.58 7.15
N THR A 54 8.21 7.42 6.51
CA THR A 54 7.21 7.17 5.47
C THR A 54 6.15 6.20 5.99
N VAL A 55 4.90 6.60 5.85
CA VAL A 55 3.72 5.75 6.02
C VAL A 55 3.33 5.20 4.65
N MET A 56 3.26 3.88 4.53
CA MET A 56 2.82 3.21 3.32
C MET A 56 1.31 3.07 3.33
N LEU A 57 0.64 3.47 2.26
CA LEU A 57 -0.78 3.22 2.04
C LEU A 57 -0.89 1.92 1.24
N MET A 58 -1.50 0.91 1.85
CA MET A 58 -1.51 -0.47 1.37
C MET A 58 -2.92 -0.90 1.03
N ASP A 59 -3.07 -1.60 -0.07
CA ASP A 59 -4.23 -2.41 -0.42
C ASP A 59 -3.80 -3.64 -1.23
N ALA A 60 -4.72 -4.59 -1.41
CA ALA A 60 -4.50 -5.78 -2.20
C ALA A 60 -5.68 -6.05 -3.14
N CYS A 61 -6.22 -5.01 -3.77
CA CYS A 61 -7.34 -5.13 -4.70
C CYS A 61 -7.02 -6.07 -5.88
N ASP A 62 -8.01 -6.87 -6.30
CA ASP A 62 -7.94 -7.70 -7.50
C ASP A 62 -8.52 -6.92 -8.69
N PRO A 63 -7.69 -6.54 -9.70
CA PRO A 63 -8.15 -5.75 -10.84
C PRO A 63 -9.29 -6.36 -11.63
N ASP A 64 -9.34 -7.69 -11.74
CA ASP A 64 -10.36 -8.38 -12.51
C ASP A 64 -11.77 -8.18 -11.93
N THR A 65 -11.87 -8.02 -10.62
CA THR A 65 -13.13 -7.84 -9.92
C THR A 65 -13.43 -6.41 -9.53
N PHE A 66 -12.43 -5.64 -9.10
CA PHE A 66 -12.64 -4.22 -8.75
C PHE A 66 -12.95 -3.35 -9.97
N ASN A 67 -12.33 -3.62 -11.11
CA ASN A 67 -12.57 -2.88 -12.36
C ASN A 67 -13.85 -3.32 -13.10
N ALA A 68 -14.58 -4.33 -12.60
CA ALA A 68 -15.86 -4.70 -13.16
C ALA A 68 -16.90 -3.56 -12.98
N PRO A 69 -17.90 -3.45 -13.88
CA PRO A 69 -18.95 -2.46 -13.71
C PRO A 69 -19.78 -2.70 -12.44
N PRO A 70 -20.31 -1.65 -11.79
CA PRO A 70 -21.25 -1.81 -10.69
C PRO A 70 -22.47 -2.66 -11.08
N PRO A 71 -23.03 -3.47 -10.20
CA PRO A 71 -22.65 -3.65 -8.79
C PRO A 71 -21.56 -4.71 -8.54
N MET A 72 -20.97 -5.29 -9.59
CA MET A 72 -20.00 -6.39 -9.49
C MET A 72 -18.59 -5.91 -9.12
N GLY A 73 -18.32 -4.63 -9.24
CA GLY A 73 -17.08 -3.94 -8.92
C GLY A 73 -17.34 -2.44 -8.79
N VAL A 74 -16.29 -1.65 -8.85
CA VAL A 74 -16.34 -0.18 -8.74
C VAL A 74 -16.33 0.49 -10.12
N GLY A 75 -15.62 -0.11 -11.08
CA GLY A 75 -15.49 0.39 -12.44
C GLY A 75 -14.05 0.40 -12.95
N PRO A 76 -13.87 0.61 -14.26
CA PRO A 76 -12.56 0.55 -14.90
C PRO A 76 -11.54 1.52 -14.30
N GLY A 77 -10.31 1.04 -14.06
CA GLY A 77 -9.20 1.86 -13.57
C GLY A 77 -9.18 2.10 -12.07
N THR A 78 -10.11 1.52 -11.31
CA THR A 78 -10.13 1.63 -9.85
C THR A 78 -8.92 0.93 -9.23
N CYS A 79 -8.59 -0.26 -9.71
CA CYS A 79 -7.48 -1.07 -9.24
C CYS A 79 -6.48 -1.29 -10.38
N VAL A 80 -5.24 -0.83 -10.21
CA VAL A 80 -4.21 -0.91 -11.28
C VAL A 80 -3.02 -1.80 -10.91
N ARG A 81 -3.04 -2.45 -9.75
CA ARG A 81 -2.02 -3.42 -9.33
C ARG A 81 -2.67 -4.73 -8.96
N GLN A 82 -1.98 -5.83 -9.27
CA GLN A 82 -2.46 -7.16 -8.92
C GLN A 82 -2.38 -7.40 -7.42
N GLY A 83 -3.55 -7.53 -6.79
CA GLY A 83 -3.74 -8.00 -5.42
C GLY A 83 -4.53 -9.30 -5.36
N GLY A 84 -4.79 -9.77 -4.16
CA GLY A 84 -5.47 -11.06 -3.93
C GLY A 84 -6.90 -10.96 -3.43
N VAL A 85 -7.37 -9.75 -3.08
CA VAL A 85 -8.71 -9.54 -2.51
C VAL A 85 -9.71 -9.19 -3.60
N ARG A 86 -10.67 -10.07 -3.81
CA ARG A 86 -11.77 -9.86 -4.76
C ARG A 86 -12.78 -8.87 -4.20
N PHE A 87 -13.44 -8.11 -5.06
CA PHE A 87 -14.40 -7.09 -4.64
C PHE A 87 -15.52 -7.63 -3.72
N ALA A 88 -16.05 -8.82 -4.01
CA ALA A 88 -17.06 -9.44 -3.15
C ALA A 88 -16.50 -9.71 -1.72
N ASN A 89 -15.27 -10.21 -1.61
CA ASN A 89 -14.63 -10.48 -0.32
C ASN A 89 -14.34 -9.17 0.44
N PHE A 90 -13.96 -8.11 -0.28
CA PHE A 90 -13.80 -6.77 0.29
C PHE A 90 -15.11 -6.29 0.94
N ILE A 91 -16.25 -6.41 0.24
CA ILE A 91 -17.56 -6.03 0.78
C ILE A 91 -17.97 -6.91 1.96
N ASP A 92 -17.75 -8.21 1.87
CA ASP A 92 -18.06 -9.16 2.96
C ASP A 92 -17.25 -8.87 4.22
N GLU A 93 -15.94 -8.61 4.08
CA GLU A 93 -15.05 -8.28 5.19
C GLU A 93 -15.41 -6.92 5.80
N LEU A 94 -15.63 -5.90 4.98
CA LEU A 94 -16.05 -4.58 5.44
C LEU A 94 -17.37 -4.63 6.22
N THR A 95 -18.35 -5.38 5.70
CA THR A 95 -19.67 -5.56 6.35
C THR A 95 -19.54 -6.26 7.71
N SER A 96 -18.68 -7.27 7.79
CA SER A 96 -18.57 -8.13 8.97
C SER A 96 -17.64 -7.56 10.05
N HIS A 97 -16.58 -6.85 9.64
CA HIS A 97 -15.50 -6.41 10.53
C HIS A 97 -15.34 -4.89 10.61
N HIS A 98 -16.13 -4.12 9.83
CA HIS A 98 -16.02 -2.66 9.73
C HIS A 98 -14.62 -2.19 9.28
N SER A 99 -13.88 -3.07 8.64
CA SER A 99 -12.55 -2.83 8.09
C SER A 99 -12.18 -3.95 7.13
N VAL A 100 -11.20 -3.71 6.25
CA VAL A 100 -10.60 -4.74 5.41
C VAL A 100 -9.12 -4.75 5.69
N GLY A 101 -8.61 -5.87 6.23
CA GLY A 101 -7.25 -5.92 6.78
C GLY A 101 -6.14 -5.64 5.77
N ALA A 102 -6.37 -5.94 4.50
CA ALA A 102 -5.41 -5.64 3.44
C ALA A 102 -5.34 -4.15 3.09
N TRP A 103 -6.34 -3.33 3.48
CA TRP A 103 -6.34 -1.88 3.36
C TRP A 103 -5.91 -1.25 4.67
N HIS A 104 -4.67 -0.80 4.75
CA HIS A 104 -4.11 -0.26 5.99
C HIS A 104 -2.99 0.74 5.73
N MET A 105 -2.66 1.51 6.75
CA MET A 105 -1.47 2.35 6.81
C MET A 105 -0.36 1.63 7.59
N ALA A 106 0.86 1.63 7.08
CA ALA A 106 2.00 0.95 7.70
C ALA A 106 3.26 1.86 7.73
N PRO A 107 3.81 2.16 8.91
CA PRO A 107 3.28 1.84 10.23
C PRO A 107 2.03 2.66 10.57
N GLY A 108 1.14 2.11 11.41
CA GLY A 108 -0.04 2.81 11.93
C GLY A 108 0.28 3.82 13.05
N GLU A 109 1.49 3.74 13.61
CA GLU A 109 2.00 4.68 14.61
C GLU A 109 3.41 5.14 14.24
N VAL A 110 3.64 6.44 14.27
CA VAL A 110 4.92 7.07 13.94
C VAL A 110 5.31 8.04 15.03
N THR A 111 6.59 8.10 15.39
CA THR A 111 7.13 9.18 16.23
C THR A 111 8.17 9.94 15.43
N LEU A 112 8.00 11.26 15.35
CA LEU A 112 8.85 12.23 14.67
C LEU A 112 9.30 13.30 15.66
N LYS A 113 10.35 14.03 15.28
CA LYS A 113 10.73 15.24 15.96
C LYS A 113 10.17 16.45 15.24
N LEU A 114 9.95 17.51 15.98
CA LEU A 114 9.54 18.79 15.42
C LEU A 114 10.51 19.24 14.32
N GLY A 115 9.97 19.49 13.13
CA GLY A 115 10.72 19.87 11.94
C GLY A 115 11.17 18.71 11.04
N ASP A 116 10.95 17.45 11.47
CA ASP A 116 11.10 16.27 10.57
C ASP A 116 10.06 16.31 9.44
N VAL A 117 10.28 15.50 8.42
CA VAL A 117 9.33 15.33 7.31
C VAL A 117 8.55 14.03 7.48
N LEU A 118 7.23 14.14 7.54
CA LEU A 118 6.31 13.02 7.38
C LEU A 118 6.03 12.81 5.91
N SER A 119 6.20 11.58 5.45
CA SER A 119 5.88 11.19 4.09
C SER A 119 4.80 10.12 4.07
N ALA A 120 3.94 10.14 3.06
CA ALA A 120 3.08 9.01 2.73
C ALA A 120 3.36 8.56 1.31
N PHE A 121 3.33 7.25 1.07
CA PHE A 121 3.53 6.65 -0.25
C PHE A 121 2.43 5.63 -0.54
N ASN A 122 1.74 5.79 -1.66
CA ASN A 122 0.73 4.81 -2.08
C ASN A 122 1.40 3.62 -2.79
N GLN A 123 1.52 2.50 -2.06
CA GLN A 123 2.01 1.24 -2.58
C GLN A 123 0.89 0.34 -3.10
N GLY A 124 -0.36 0.65 -2.79
CA GLY A 124 -1.55 -0.09 -3.19
C GLY A 124 -1.88 0.00 -4.68
N GLY A 125 -2.96 -0.61 -5.06
CA GLY A 125 -3.51 -0.63 -6.43
C GLY A 125 -4.64 0.38 -6.64
N GLU A 126 -5.23 0.89 -5.56
CA GLU A 126 -6.29 1.89 -5.59
C GLU A 126 -5.76 3.29 -5.25
N THR A 127 -6.58 4.30 -5.49
CA THR A 127 -6.32 5.66 -5.04
C THR A 127 -6.63 5.77 -3.54
N HIS A 128 -5.75 6.43 -2.80
CA HIS A 128 -5.91 6.73 -1.38
C HIS A 128 -5.82 8.23 -1.11
N THR A 129 -6.06 8.62 0.14
CA THR A 129 -5.68 9.92 0.68
C THR A 129 -4.87 9.71 1.98
N PHE A 130 -4.05 10.67 2.31
CA PHE A 130 -3.37 10.76 3.60
C PHE A 130 -3.71 12.13 4.15
N THR A 131 -4.80 12.20 4.91
CA THR A 131 -5.45 13.44 5.32
C THR A 131 -5.39 13.56 6.82
N GLU A 132 -4.81 14.64 7.32
CA GLU A 132 -4.88 15.00 8.72
C GLU A 132 -6.32 15.34 9.09
N VAL A 133 -6.78 14.84 10.25
CA VAL A 133 -8.13 15.04 10.77
C VAL A 133 -8.08 15.31 12.27
N ASP A 134 -8.97 16.15 12.77
CA ASP A 134 -9.10 16.39 14.20
C ASP A 134 -9.51 15.12 14.93
N GLU A 135 -10.52 14.41 14.38
CA GLU A 135 -11.01 13.14 14.90
C GLU A 135 -11.31 12.15 13.76
N PHE A 136 -11.05 10.87 14.01
CA PHE A 136 -11.39 9.83 13.06
C PHE A 136 -12.90 9.72 12.86
N GLY A 137 -13.34 9.61 11.59
CA GLY A 137 -14.75 9.50 11.26
C GLY A 137 -14.98 8.99 9.85
N GLY A 138 -16.14 9.30 9.25
CA GLY A 138 -16.46 8.90 7.88
C GLY A 138 -15.62 9.63 6.84
N GLY A 139 -15.45 8.98 5.68
CA GLY A 139 -14.85 9.56 4.49
C GLY A 139 -15.90 10.16 3.54
N PHE A 140 -15.48 10.59 2.34
CA PHE A 140 -16.41 11.18 1.36
C PHE A 140 -17.16 10.14 0.51
N VAL A 141 -16.83 8.83 0.61
CA VAL A 141 -17.55 7.76 -0.10
C VAL A 141 -18.66 7.22 0.77
N GLN A 142 -19.88 7.72 0.54
CA GLN A 142 -21.03 7.42 1.38
C GLN A 142 -21.33 5.92 1.51
N GLN A 143 -21.22 5.15 0.42
CA GLN A 143 -21.45 3.71 0.42
C GLN A 143 -20.49 2.97 1.36
N ILE A 144 -19.24 3.40 1.41
CA ILE A 144 -18.22 2.85 2.33
C ILE A 144 -18.58 3.19 3.77
N ASN A 145 -19.02 4.43 4.04
CA ASN A 145 -19.44 4.83 5.37
C ASN A 145 -20.64 4.00 5.85
N ASP A 146 -21.65 3.79 4.98
CA ASP A 146 -22.86 3.05 5.30
C ASP A 146 -22.58 1.58 5.61
N ILE A 147 -21.75 0.92 4.77
CA ILE A 147 -21.38 -0.50 4.96
C ILE A 147 -20.50 -0.66 6.21
N GLY A 148 -19.51 0.21 6.40
CA GLY A 148 -18.55 0.14 7.49
C GLY A 148 -19.02 0.79 8.79
N GLY A 149 -20.15 1.51 8.80
CA GLY A 149 -20.68 2.16 10.01
C GLY A 149 -19.83 3.32 10.54
N PHE A 150 -19.13 4.07 9.66
CA PHE A 150 -18.18 5.12 10.07
C PHE A 150 -18.84 6.46 10.40
N GLY A 151 -20.14 6.62 10.18
CA GLY A 151 -20.84 7.87 10.37
C GLY A 151 -20.67 8.87 9.20
N PRO A 152 -21.02 10.15 9.41
CA PRO A 152 -20.89 11.16 8.37
C PRO A 152 -19.42 11.47 8.07
N PRO A 153 -19.14 12.03 6.88
CA PRO A 153 -17.81 12.53 6.56
C PRO A 153 -17.32 13.56 7.57
N VAL A 154 -16.06 13.45 8.00
CA VAL A 154 -15.39 14.52 8.74
C VAL A 154 -15.12 15.71 7.82
N SER A 155 -15.01 16.91 8.38
CA SER A 155 -14.89 18.17 7.61
C SER A 155 -13.70 18.18 6.67
N GLU A 156 -12.59 17.57 7.09
CA GLU A 156 -11.32 17.51 6.34
C GLU A 156 -11.40 16.56 5.15
N CYS A 157 -12.33 15.59 5.19
CA CYS A 157 -12.58 14.67 4.07
C CYS A 157 -13.50 15.30 2.99
N ASN A 158 -13.18 16.51 2.56
CA ASN A 158 -13.88 17.18 1.48
C ASN A 158 -13.28 16.81 0.12
N PRO A 159 -14.04 16.18 -0.80
CA PRO A 159 -13.52 15.69 -2.08
C PRO A 159 -12.99 16.79 -3.02
N GLN A 160 -13.32 18.07 -2.76
CA GLN A 160 -12.81 19.20 -3.53
C GLN A 160 -11.41 19.66 -3.07
N THR A 161 -10.99 19.30 -1.86
CA THR A 161 -9.76 19.82 -1.25
C THR A 161 -8.76 18.76 -0.86
N VAL A 162 -9.21 17.52 -0.61
CA VAL A 162 -8.29 16.42 -0.26
C VAL A 162 -7.33 16.12 -1.40
N LYS A 163 -6.09 15.82 -1.05
CA LYS A 163 -5.09 15.35 -2.01
C LYS A 163 -5.28 13.87 -2.28
N LEU A 164 -5.59 13.52 -3.53
CA LEU A 164 -5.61 12.14 -3.98
C LEU A 164 -4.17 11.67 -4.24
N LEU A 165 -3.83 10.49 -3.75
CA LEU A 165 -2.58 9.78 -4.01
C LEU A 165 -2.90 8.56 -4.87
N HIS A 166 -2.60 8.63 -6.15
CA HIS A 166 -2.71 7.48 -7.05
C HIS A 166 -1.60 6.46 -6.77
N PRO A 167 -1.74 5.21 -7.22
CA PRO A 167 -0.70 4.20 -7.06
C PRO A 167 0.69 4.67 -7.52
N GLY A 168 1.63 4.75 -6.58
CA GLY A 168 2.98 5.26 -6.79
C GLY A 168 3.20 6.73 -6.41
N ASP A 169 2.16 7.46 -6.06
CA ASP A 169 2.29 8.85 -5.60
C ASP A 169 2.78 8.94 -4.15
N SER A 170 3.37 10.08 -3.83
CA SER A 170 3.80 10.45 -2.47
C SER A 170 3.25 11.81 -2.04
N SER A 171 3.08 11.98 -0.74
CA SER A 171 2.97 13.29 -0.08
C SER A 171 4.12 13.48 0.90
N HIS A 172 4.43 14.74 1.18
CA HIS A 172 5.47 15.13 2.14
C HIS A 172 4.95 16.34 2.90
N GLU A 173 4.94 16.22 4.22
CA GLU A 173 4.48 17.26 5.14
C GLU A 173 5.53 17.47 6.21
N LYS A 174 5.83 18.74 6.52
CA LYS A 174 6.76 19.08 7.58
C LYS A 174 6.00 19.19 8.89
N THR A 175 6.50 18.52 9.92
CA THR A 175 5.92 18.64 11.25
C THR A 175 6.26 19.99 11.85
N ASP A 176 5.27 20.78 12.26
CA ASP A 176 5.40 22.15 12.73
C ASP A 176 4.86 22.38 14.14
N GLU A 177 4.15 21.40 14.72
CA GLU A 177 3.61 21.47 16.06
C GLU A 177 3.91 20.18 16.86
N VAL A 178 4.14 20.32 18.16
CA VAL A 178 4.31 19.18 19.08
C VAL A 178 2.94 18.67 19.50
N GLY A 179 2.71 17.37 19.37
CA GLY A 179 1.42 16.79 19.68
C GLY A 179 1.22 15.41 19.12
N VAL A 180 -0.03 15.03 18.94
CA VAL A 180 -0.45 13.83 18.23
C VAL A 180 -1.38 14.26 17.11
N GLU A 181 -0.95 14.01 15.89
CA GLU A 181 -1.75 14.22 14.68
C GLU A 181 -2.39 12.90 14.26
N LYS A 182 -3.62 12.95 13.76
CA LYS A 182 -4.36 11.80 13.26
C LYS A 182 -4.50 11.90 11.76
N TYR A 183 -4.17 10.83 11.08
CA TYR A 183 -4.29 10.74 9.62
C TYR A 183 -5.23 9.62 9.24
N GLN A 184 -6.14 9.87 8.29
CA GLN A 184 -6.99 8.83 7.72
C GLN A 184 -7.06 8.90 6.19
N CYS A 185 -7.45 7.78 5.57
CA CYS A 185 -7.86 7.77 4.18
C CYS A 185 -9.34 8.18 4.09
N CYS A 186 -9.63 9.26 3.36
CA CYS A 186 -10.99 9.75 3.17
C CYS A 186 -11.85 8.90 2.22
N ILE A 187 -11.25 7.90 1.55
CA ILE A 187 -11.96 6.90 0.76
C ILE A 187 -12.27 5.67 1.64
N HIS A 188 -11.28 5.22 2.43
CA HIS A 188 -11.31 4.03 3.26
C HIS A 188 -11.08 4.41 4.74
N PRO A 189 -12.10 4.85 5.49
CA PRO A 189 -11.93 5.54 6.78
C PRO A 189 -11.33 4.71 7.92
N TRP A 190 -11.22 3.39 7.75
CA TRP A 190 -10.51 2.51 8.69
C TRP A 190 -8.99 2.50 8.48
N MET A 191 -8.48 2.98 7.34
CA MET A 191 -7.05 3.18 7.13
C MET A 191 -6.62 4.43 7.89
N ARG A 192 -5.90 4.22 8.99
CA ARG A 192 -5.56 5.26 9.97
C ARG A 192 -4.12 5.17 10.40
N ALA A 193 -3.55 6.32 10.72
CA ALA A 193 -2.25 6.42 11.37
C ALA A 193 -2.27 7.54 12.42
N GLU A 194 -1.50 7.35 13.50
CA GLU A 194 -1.23 8.39 14.51
C GLU A 194 0.25 8.78 14.45
N VAL A 195 0.51 10.07 14.42
CA VAL A 195 1.85 10.65 14.36
C VAL A 195 2.11 11.46 15.61
N ARG A 196 3.01 10.97 16.43
CA ARG A 196 3.47 11.66 17.64
C ARG A 196 4.67 12.53 17.33
N ILE A 197 4.52 13.84 17.47
CA ILE A 197 5.60 14.82 17.29
C ILE A 197 6.13 15.24 18.64
N VAL A 198 7.43 15.08 18.84
CA VAL A 198 8.13 15.39 20.08
C VAL A 198 9.16 16.48 19.88
N GLN A 199 9.53 17.19 20.96
CA GLN A 199 10.65 18.13 20.95
C GLN A 199 11.97 17.40 20.66
N HIS A 200 12.97 18.15 20.20
CA HIS A 200 14.36 17.67 20.01
C HIS A 200 15.02 17.30 21.33
#